data_f3bedc87a7b8b01ebc2034b5eb7c0249
#
_entry.id   f3bedc87a7b8b01ebc2034b5eb7c0249
#
_cell.length_a   1.000
_cell.length_b   1.000
_cell.length_c   1.000
_cell.angle_alpha   90.00
_cell.angle_beta   90.00
_cell.angle_gamma   90.00
#
_symmetry.space_group_name_H-M   'P 1'
#
loop_
_entity.id
_entity.type
_entity.pdbx_description
1 polymer ?
#
loop_
_entity_poly.entity_id
_entity_poly.type
_entity_poly.pdbx_seq_one_letter_code
_entity_poly.pdbx_strand_id
1 'polypeptide(L)'
;MIRITIAALALASTAPVLAATHTIAPGEGAQERLQEALIIAQPGDEIVLEAGRFAMADGLSLDVDNVTVRGAGMHASVLDFSLQQGSGEGLLVTSDGVTLRDFGVENPKGDGIKSKGADDIVYHAVRVTWTGGPKATNGAYGLYPVESTNILIDSSEVSGASDAGIYVGQSNRITVRNSVATDNVAGIEIENSRDAVVERNFVSRNTGGILVFDLPDLPVMGGGNVLVRDNLVAANTTANFAPEGNIVASVRRGTGIMVMANDNVWVGENLLYDNPTAPIMVIAYPLAFDDPDYDPYPRNVTVAWNRIDEGGTDPQIDGAEQLLAAFGGALPPVMWDGLTGDPATTTLTVHPDIAGWTLNLTEQGQGMANARPGPLAVGAPGEPVASEGWGAGAELEARLK
;
A
#
# COMPACT_ATOMS: atom_id res chain seq x y z
N MET A 1 -72.39 24.72 5.07
CA MET A 1 -71.16 25.57 5.03
C MET A 1 -69.95 24.72 5.22
N ILE A 2 -69.24 24.44 4.08
CA ILE A 2 -68.02 23.63 4.08
C ILE A 2 -66.84 24.61 4.21
N ARG A 3 -66.07 24.50 5.27
CA ARG A 3 -64.81 25.24 5.44
C ARG A 3 -63.68 24.45 4.80
N ILE A 4 -63.15 24.97 3.71
CA ILE A 4 -61.93 24.47 3.07
C ILE A 4 -60.75 25.15 3.74
N THR A 5 -59.95 24.37 4.49
CA THR A 5 -58.68 24.82 5.06
C THR A 5 -57.60 24.57 4.01
N ILE A 6 -57.02 25.63 3.43
CA ILE A 6 -55.87 25.53 2.53
C ILE A 6 -54.62 25.49 3.41
N ALA A 7 -53.96 24.35 3.45
CA ALA A 7 -52.63 24.23 4.03
C ALA A 7 -51.60 24.73 3.02
N ALA A 8 -50.94 25.82 3.29
CA ALA A 8 -49.82 26.32 2.53
C ALA A 8 -48.59 25.47 2.84
N LEU A 9 -48.12 24.68 1.85
CA LEU A 9 -46.87 23.95 1.91
C LEU A 9 -45.76 24.95 1.61
N ALA A 10 -44.99 25.34 2.63
CA ALA A 10 -43.75 26.13 2.44
C ALA A 10 -42.68 25.22 1.84
N LEU A 11 -42.39 25.34 0.55
CA LEU A 11 -41.19 24.80 -0.06
C LEU A 11 -40.00 25.62 0.46
N ALA A 12 -39.24 25.07 1.40
CA ALA A 12 -37.92 25.58 1.72
C ALA A 12 -37.00 25.31 0.52
N SER A 13 -36.71 26.33 -0.28
CA SER A 13 -35.66 26.26 -1.30
C SER A 13 -34.32 26.28 -0.55
N THR A 14 -33.65 25.13 -0.47
CA THR A 14 -32.24 25.08 -0.09
C THR A 14 -31.46 25.72 -1.22
N ALA A 15 -30.99 26.94 -1.05
CA ALA A 15 -29.97 27.51 -1.93
C ALA A 15 -28.74 26.60 -1.89
N PRO A 16 -28.08 26.31 -3.03
CA PRO A 16 -26.82 25.61 -2.97
C PRO A 16 -25.83 26.42 -2.13
N VAL A 17 -25.30 25.82 -1.10
CA VAL A 17 -24.19 26.40 -0.35
C VAL A 17 -23.01 26.41 -1.33
N LEU A 18 -22.49 27.58 -1.66
CA LEU A 18 -21.29 27.69 -2.47
C LEU A 18 -20.12 27.17 -1.64
N ALA A 19 -19.30 26.30 -2.23
CA ALA A 19 -18.08 25.82 -1.61
C ALA A 19 -17.17 26.99 -1.18
N ALA A 20 -16.74 26.98 0.07
CA ALA A 20 -15.84 27.98 0.60
C ALA A 20 -14.37 27.57 0.40
N THR A 21 -13.49 28.56 0.35
CA THR A 21 -12.03 28.32 0.33
C THR A 21 -11.42 28.89 1.59
N HIS A 22 -10.79 28.02 2.40
CA HIS A 22 -10.07 28.39 3.62
C HIS A 22 -8.56 28.40 3.32
N THR A 23 -7.98 29.58 3.20
CA THR A 23 -6.54 29.72 2.89
C THR A 23 -5.72 29.83 4.17
N ILE A 24 -4.75 28.96 4.34
CA ILE A 24 -3.89 28.87 5.51
C ILE A 24 -2.47 29.25 5.12
N ALA A 25 -1.96 30.34 5.69
CA ALA A 25 -0.57 30.75 5.56
C ALA A 25 0.31 30.07 6.62
N PRO A 26 1.57 29.74 6.31
CA PRO A 26 2.52 29.24 7.30
C PRO A 26 2.86 30.30 8.36
N GLY A 27 3.51 29.90 9.45
CA GLY A 27 3.96 30.79 10.52
C GLY A 27 3.27 30.54 11.86
N GLU A 28 3.36 31.51 12.77
CA GLU A 28 2.82 31.39 14.12
C GLU A 28 1.31 31.12 14.11
N GLY A 29 0.83 30.14 14.90
CA GLY A 29 -0.56 29.73 14.98
C GLY A 29 -1.10 29.04 13.72
N ALA A 30 -0.24 28.58 12.81
CA ALA A 30 -0.66 27.92 11.58
C ALA A 30 -1.36 26.59 11.86
N GLN A 31 -0.93 25.85 12.87
CA GLN A 31 -1.55 24.58 13.25
C GLN A 31 -2.99 24.81 13.73
N GLU A 32 -3.20 25.76 14.62
CA GLU A 32 -4.51 26.06 15.16
C GLU A 32 -5.47 26.53 14.06
N ARG A 33 -5.02 27.40 13.14
CA ARG A 33 -5.83 27.84 12.00
C ARG A 33 -6.17 26.70 11.05
N LEU A 34 -5.20 25.80 10.80
CA LEU A 34 -5.43 24.63 9.94
C LEU A 34 -6.42 23.67 10.60
N GLN A 35 -6.22 23.33 11.88
CA GLN A 35 -7.13 22.44 12.57
C GLN A 35 -8.54 23.05 12.71
N GLU A 36 -8.66 24.36 12.96
CA GLU A 36 -9.94 25.05 12.97
C GLU A 36 -10.64 24.92 11.60
N ALA A 37 -9.91 25.16 10.50
CA ALA A 37 -10.47 25.02 9.14
C ALA A 37 -10.93 23.58 8.86
N LEU A 38 -10.16 22.56 9.27
CA LEU A 38 -10.52 21.14 9.13
C LEU A 38 -11.79 20.78 9.92
N ILE A 39 -12.07 21.46 11.05
CA ILE A 39 -13.25 21.23 11.89
C ILE A 39 -14.49 21.96 11.35
N ILE A 40 -14.34 23.21 10.90
CA ILE A 40 -15.48 24.04 10.50
C ILE A 40 -15.88 23.91 9.04
N ALA A 41 -15.06 23.25 8.22
CA ALA A 41 -15.33 22.99 6.80
C ALA A 41 -16.73 22.39 6.60
N GLN A 42 -17.31 22.65 5.46
CA GLN A 42 -18.56 22.05 5.01
C GLN A 42 -18.29 21.16 3.78
N PRO A 43 -19.14 20.17 3.51
CA PRO A 43 -19.00 19.36 2.31
C PRO A 43 -18.89 20.21 1.04
N GLY A 44 -17.83 19.99 0.27
CA GLY A 44 -17.48 20.76 -0.93
C GLY A 44 -16.45 21.86 -0.71
N ASP A 45 -16.10 22.19 0.54
CA ASP A 45 -15.11 23.22 0.84
C ASP A 45 -13.69 22.79 0.45
N GLU A 46 -12.85 23.80 0.22
CA GLU A 46 -11.43 23.62 -0.09
C GLU A 46 -10.56 24.29 0.98
N ILE A 47 -9.62 23.52 1.55
CA ILE A 47 -8.60 24.01 2.47
C ILE A 47 -7.28 24.12 1.69
N VAL A 48 -6.78 25.35 1.56
CA VAL A 48 -5.61 25.69 0.74
C VAL A 48 -4.42 26.03 1.61
N LEU A 49 -3.38 25.23 1.55
CA LEU A 49 -2.10 25.49 2.20
C LEU A 49 -1.23 26.34 1.28
N GLU A 50 -0.91 27.56 1.67
CA GLU A 50 0.07 28.35 0.94
C GLU A 50 1.44 27.70 0.94
N ALA A 51 2.31 28.11 0.03
CA ALA A 51 3.69 27.62 0.00
C ALA A 51 4.43 28.00 1.29
N GLY A 52 5.12 27.03 1.90
CA GLY A 52 5.94 27.22 3.10
C GLY A 52 5.93 25.99 4.02
N ARG A 53 6.63 26.13 5.14
CA ARG A 53 6.68 25.08 6.17
C ARG A 53 5.76 25.44 7.32
N PHE A 54 4.92 24.52 7.69
CA PHE A 54 3.96 24.60 8.78
C PHE A 54 4.49 23.76 9.94
N ALA A 55 4.95 24.40 11.00
CA ALA A 55 5.42 23.69 12.20
C ALA A 55 4.21 23.11 12.95
N MET A 56 4.18 21.78 13.08
CA MET A 56 3.13 21.03 13.73
C MET A 56 3.62 20.47 15.07
N ALA A 57 2.98 20.86 16.15
CA ALA A 57 3.27 20.37 17.49
C ALA A 57 2.37 19.21 17.92
N ASP A 58 1.30 18.94 17.16
CA ASP A 58 0.36 17.84 17.39
C ASP A 58 -0.22 17.34 16.06
N GLY A 59 -0.88 16.17 16.06
CA GLY A 59 -1.57 15.63 14.92
C GLY A 59 -2.77 16.47 14.48
N LEU A 60 -3.17 16.30 13.22
CA LEU A 60 -4.34 16.93 12.63
C LEU A 60 -5.44 15.89 12.40
N SER A 61 -6.69 16.31 12.41
CA SER A 61 -7.83 15.44 12.10
C SER A 61 -8.86 16.13 11.19
N LEU A 62 -9.38 15.36 10.23
CA LEU A 62 -10.47 15.74 9.32
C LEU A 62 -11.59 14.71 9.40
N ASP A 63 -12.79 15.15 9.80
CA ASP A 63 -13.99 14.32 9.91
C ASP A 63 -15.19 15.03 9.25
N VAL A 64 -14.97 15.55 8.04
CA VAL A 64 -15.99 16.20 7.22
C VAL A 64 -15.91 15.66 5.80
N ASP A 65 -17.04 15.16 5.30
CA ASP A 65 -17.13 14.56 3.97
C ASP A 65 -16.90 15.57 2.84
N ASN A 66 -16.38 15.06 1.72
CA ASN A 66 -16.24 15.82 0.47
C ASN A 66 -15.41 17.10 0.59
N VAL A 67 -14.40 17.12 1.44
CA VAL A 67 -13.46 18.23 1.60
C VAL A 67 -12.22 17.97 0.75
N THR A 68 -11.70 19.03 0.12
CA THR A 68 -10.40 19.02 -0.53
C THR A 68 -9.35 19.74 0.31
N VAL A 69 -8.26 19.07 0.65
CA VAL A 69 -7.08 19.72 1.23
C VAL A 69 -5.98 19.75 0.17
N ARG A 70 -5.56 20.94 -0.23
CA ARG A 70 -4.49 21.07 -1.21
C ARG A 70 -3.41 22.06 -0.83
N GLY A 71 -2.20 21.78 -1.26
CA GLY A 71 -1.06 22.68 -1.16
C GLY A 71 -0.70 23.37 -2.49
N ALA A 72 0.44 24.03 -2.48
CA ALA A 72 1.07 24.61 -3.66
C ALA A 72 2.04 23.63 -4.37
N GLY A 73 2.12 22.40 -3.89
CA GLY A 73 2.99 21.32 -4.36
C GLY A 73 3.55 20.52 -3.19
N MET A 74 3.83 19.22 -3.38
CA MET A 74 4.26 18.31 -2.32
C MET A 74 5.62 18.65 -1.68
N HIS A 75 6.41 19.53 -2.31
CA HIS A 75 7.65 20.06 -1.79
C HIS A 75 7.53 21.55 -1.41
N ALA A 76 6.41 22.19 -1.74
CA ALA A 76 6.20 23.62 -1.54
C ALA A 76 5.37 23.93 -0.29
N SER A 77 4.33 23.17 -0.01
CA SER A 77 3.52 23.27 1.22
C SER A 77 3.80 22.06 2.10
N VAL A 78 4.52 22.24 3.21
CA VAL A 78 5.02 21.13 4.02
C VAL A 78 4.54 21.23 5.46
N LEU A 79 3.80 20.25 5.91
CA LEU A 79 3.43 20.04 7.31
C LEU A 79 4.58 19.32 8.02
N ASP A 80 5.32 20.02 8.87
CA ASP A 80 6.52 19.52 9.54
C ASP A 80 6.22 19.17 11.00
N PHE A 81 6.16 17.88 11.27
CA PHE A 81 5.86 17.30 12.58
C PHE A 81 7.10 17.07 13.46
N SER A 82 8.26 17.62 13.10
CA SER A 82 9.49 17.49 13.92
C SER A 82 9.31 17.96 15.36
N LEU A 83 8.31 18.82 15.63
CA LEU A 83 7.99 19.33 16.97
C LEU A 83 6.81 18.60 17.65
N GLN A 84 6.26 17.57 17.01
CA GLN A 84 5.10 16.84 17.55
C GLN A 84 5.36 16.32 18.95
N GLN A 85 4.49 16.65 19.90
CA GLN A 85 4.63 16.27 21.31
C GLN A 85 3.96 14.92 21.61
N GLY A 86 2.74 14.73 21.09
CA GLY A 86 1.99 13.49 21.20
C GLY A 86 2.58 12.36 20.35
N SER A 87 2.11 11.15 20.58
CA SER A 87 2.21 10.03 19.63
C SER A 87 0.95 10.08 18.78
N GLY A 88 1.07 9.73 17.51
CA GLY A 88 -0.09 9.64 16.63
C GLY A 88 0.27 10.05 15.21
N GLU A 89 -0.72 10.04 14.39
CA GLU A 89 -0.63 10.34 12.98
C GLU A 89 -0.29 11.81 12.73
N GLY A 90 0.30 12.12 11.57
CA GLY A 90 0.40 13.49 11.09
C GLY A 90 -0.98 14.05 10.75
N LEU A 91 -1.74 13.32 9.91
CA LEU A 91 -3.13 13.66 9.58
C LEU A 91 -4.00 12.40 9.65
N LEU A 92 -5.07 12.46 10.44
CA LEU A 92 -6.13 11.45 10.48
C LEU A 92 -7.33 11.92 9.67
N VAL A 93 -7.86 11.06 8.79
CA VAL A 93 -9.10 11.29 8.02
C VAL A 93 -10.08 10.16 8.33
N THR A 94 -11.30 10.50 8.73
CA THR A 94 -12.37 9.55 9.07
C THR A 94 -13.65 9.79 8.29
N SER A 95 -13.60 10.61 7.24
CA SER A 95 -14.72 11.04 6.42
C SER A 95 -14.57 10.66 4.96
N ASP A 96 -15.70 10.54 4.26
CA ASP A 96 -15.80 10.10 2.89
C ASP A 96 -15.58 11.24 1.87
N GLY A 97 -15.22 10.84 0.64
CA GLY A 97 -15.14 11.79 -0.45
C GLY A 97 -13.99 12.79 -0.37
N VAL A 98 -13.00 12.57 0.50
CA VAL A 98 -11.88 13.49 0.72
C VAL A 98 -10.85 13.43 -0.40
N THR A 99 -10.33 14.60 -0.77
CA THR A 99 -9.16 14.72 -1.67
C THR A 99 -8.02 15.40 -0.96
N LEU A 100 -6.88 14.71 -0.87
CA LEU A 100 -5.63 15.21 -0.34
C LEU A 100 -4.64 15.37 -1.50
N ARG A 101 -4.16 16.58 -1.76
CA ARG A 101 -3.29 16.79 -2.90
C ARG A 101 -2.26 17.90 -2.75
N ASP A 102 -1.14 17.76 -3.44
CA ASP A 102 -0.13 18.80 -3.64
C ASP A 102 0.50 19.34 -2.35
N PHE A 103 0.69 18.50 -1.32
CA PHE A 103 1.41 18.88 -0.10
C PHE A 103 2.29 17.76 0.46
N GLY A 104 3.20 18.11 1.35
CA GLY A 104 4.09 17.19 2.04
C GLY A 104 3.82 17.10 3.53
N VAL A 105 4.08 15.91 4.10
CA VAL A 105 4.11 15.62 5.54
C VAL A 105 5.52 15.14 5.89
N GLU A 106 6.15 15.76 6.85
CA GLU A 106 7.50 15.42 7.27
C GLU A 106 7.57 15.06 8.76
N ASN A 107 8.30 13.99 9.06
CA ASN A 107 8.69 13.58 10.41
C ASN A 107 7.53 13.38 11.43
N PRO A 108 6.37 12.82 11.07
CA PRO A 108 5.37 12.48 12.06
C PRO A 108 5.91 11.39 13.00
N LYS A 109 5.46 11.37 14.26
CA LYS A 109 5.87 10.35 15.23
C LYS A 109 5.18 9.02 15.02
N GLY A 110 3.95 9.04 14.58
CA GLY A 110 3.17 7.89 14.13
C GLY A 110 3.08 7.84 12.61
N ASP A 111 1.97 7.38 12.10
CA ASP A 111 1.73 7.28 10.65
C ASP A 111 1.71 8.67 10.00
N GLY A 112 2.06 8.71 8.71
CA GLY A 112 2.07 9.97 7.97
C GLY A 112 0.67 10.53 7.78
N ILE A 113 -0.10 9.91 6.91
CA ILE A 113 -1.51 10.22 6.68
C ILE A 113 -2.29 8.91 6.78
N LYS A 114 -3.16 8.82 7.77
CA LYS A 114 -4.05 7.70 7.97
C LYS A 114 -5.46 8.07 7.56
N SER A 115 -6.09 7.27 6.72
CA SER A 115 -7.53 7.32 6.53
C SER A 115 -8.15 6.01 7.01
N LYS A 116 -9.17 6.11 7.86
CA LYS A 116 -9.82 4.93 8.43
C LYS A 116 -11.32 4.98 8.19
N GLY A 117 -11.85 3.97 7.49
CA GLY A 117 -13.26 3.92 7.11
C GLY A 117 -13.67 5.09 6.21
N ALA A 118 -12.72 5.66 5.46
CA ALA A 118 -12.91 6.81 4.59
C ALA A 118 -13.06 6.32 3.15
N ASP A 119 -14.28 6.25 2.66
CA ASP A 119 -14.58 5.82 1.30
C ASP A 119 -14.37 6.95 0.28
N ASP A 120 -14.18 6.58 -1.00
CA ASP A 120 -13.99 7.54 -2.10
C ASP A 120 -12.84 8.53 -1.86
N ILE A 121 -11.70 8.06 -1.35
CA ILE A 121 -10.57 8.92 -0.99
C ILE A 121 -9.51 9.00 -2.11
N VAL A 122 -8.97 10.21 -2.31
CA VAL A 122 -7.89 10.48 -3.26
C VAL A 122 -6.66 11.05 -2.56
N TYR A 123 -5.50 10.43 -2.81
CA TYR A 123 -4.18 10.98 -2.52
C TYR A 123 -3.51 11.29 -3.87
N HIS A 124 -3.26 12.55 -4.17
CA HIS A 124 -2.65 12.95 -5.43
C HIS A 124 -1.48 13.90 -5.20
N ALA A 125 -0.30 13.53 -5.69
CA ALA A 125 0.91 14.35 -5.50
C ALA A 125 1.13 14.72 -4.00
N VAL A 126 0.98 13.73 -3.11
CA VAL A 126 1.23 13.87 -1.68
C VAL A 126 2.56 13.23 -1.34
N ARG A 127 3.36 13.87 -0.50
CA ARG A 127 4.64 13.34 -0.04
C ARG A 127 4.62 13.09 1.47
N VAL A 128 5.11 11.91 1.89
CA VAL A 128 5.36 11.62 3.30
C VAL A 128 6.82 11.17 3.45
N THR A 129 7.56 11.79 4.35
CA THR A 129 8.97 11.43 4.54
C THR A 129 9.47 11.64 5.97
N TRP A 130 10.31 10.71 6.42
CA TRP A 130 11.15 10.89 7.62
C TRP A 130 12.53 11.34 7.17
N THR A 131 12.80 12.63 7.31
CA THR A 131 14.01 13.29 6.77
C THR A 131 15.31 12.80 7.40
N GLY A 132 15.23 12.11 8.54
CA GLY A 132 16.36 11.45 9.21
C GLY A 132 16.77 10.12 8.59
N GLY A 133 16.10 9.67 7.51
CA GLY A 133 16.31 8.37 6.85
C GLY A 133 15.69 7.18 7.61
N PRO A 134 15.95 5.95 7.14
CA PRO A 134 15.41 4.72 7.71
C PRO A 134 15.77 4.51 9.19
N LYS A 135 14.76 4.36 10.05
CA LYS A 135 14.94 4.09 11.49
C LYS A 135 13.72 3.35 12.05
N ALA A 136 13.93 2.40 12.94
CA ALA A 136 12.87 1.72 13.68
C ALA A 136 11.97 2.65 14.51
N THR A 137 12.43 3.87 14.79
CA THR A 137 11.68 4.87 15.55
C THR A 137 10.82 5.79 14.69
N ASN A 138 10.86 5.64 13.37
CA ASN A 138 9.94 6.34 12.48
C ASN A 138 8.53 5.76 12.61
N GLY A 139 7.53 6.50 12.17
CA GLY A 139 6.18 5.97 12.09
C GLY A 139 6.08 4.75 11.16
N ALA A 140 5.08 3.92 11.39
CA ALA A 140 4.92 2.67 10.66
C ALA A 140 4.61 2.89 9.19
N TYR A 141 3.60 3.70 8.90
CA TYR A 141 3.06 3.86 7.55
C TYR A 141 3.13 5.29 7.05
N GLY A 142 3.49 5.45 5.77
CA GLY A 142 3.47 6.77 5.14
C GLY A 142 2.06 7.18 4.72
N LEU A 143 1.50 6.58 3.67
CA LEU A 143 0.09 6.69 3.31
C LEU A 143 -0.61 5.41 3.77
N TYR A 144 -1.65 5.58 4.58
CA TYR A 144 -2.29 4.48 5.31
C TYR A 144 -3.82 4.51 5.22
N PRO A 145 -4.43 4.22 4.06
CA PRO A 145 -5.85 3.90 4.00
C PRO A 145 -6.13 2.50 4.54
N VAL A 146 -7.12 2.40 5.43
CA VAL A 146 -7.56 1.15 6.05
C VAL A 146 -9.08 1.11 6.23
N GLU A 147 -9.68 -0.08 6.07
CA GLU A 147 -11.13 -0.28 6.19
C GLU A 147 -11.95 0.65 5.25
N SER A 148 -11.46 0.87 4.03
CA SER A 148 -11.99 1.87 3.08
C SER A 148 -12.32 1.25 1.73
N THR A 149 -13.23 1.85 1.00
CA THR A 149 -13.61 1.45 -0.36
C THR A 149 -13.36 2.58 -1.35
N ASN A 150 -12.87 2.26 -2.55
CA ASN A 150 -12.63 3.20 -3.63
C ASN A 150 -11.52 4.21 -3.30
N ILE A 151 -10.28 3.72 -3.40
CA ILE A 151 -9.07 4.44 -2.99
C ILE A 151 -8.20 4.69 -4.22
N LEU A 152 -7.84 5.94 -4.45
CA LEU A 152 -6.88 6.32 -5.48
C LEU A 152 -5.65 6.99 -4.86
N ILE A 153 -4.49 6.33 -4.99
CA ILE A 153 -3.17 6.90 -4.65
C ILE A 153 -2.43 7.10 -5.97
N ASP A 154 -2.22 8.34 -6.35
CA ASP A 154 -1.60 8.70 -7.63
C ASP A 154 -0.48 9.73 -7.45
N SER A 155 0.64 9.53 -8.16
CA SER A 155 1.75 10.50 -8.23
C SER A 155 2.33 10.93 -6.88
N SER A 156 2.27 10.04 -5.87
CA SER A 156 2.69 10.33 -4.49
C SER A 156 4.10 9.81 -4.20
N GLU A 157 4.76 10.36 -3.17
CA GLU A 157 6.13 9.99 -2.78
C GLU A 157 6.18 9.61 -1.30
N VAL A 158 6.76 8.45 -0.96
CA VAL A 158 6.91 8.04 0.44
C VAL A 158 8.31 7.50 0.72
N SER A 159 8.90 7.94 1.86
CA SER A 159 10.21 7.42 2.27
C SER A 159 10.43 7.43 3.78
N GLY A 160 11.09 6.38 4.26
CA GLY A 160 11.57 6.27 5.64
C GLY A 160 10.60 5.61 6.61
N ALA A 161 9.48 5.06 6.15
CA ALA A 161 8.51 4.33 6.99
C ALA A 161 9.13 3.06 7.60
N SER A 162 8.88 2.82 8.90
CA SER A 162 9.44 1.67 9.61
C SER A 162 8.65 0.36 9.40
N ASP A 163 7.60 0.43 8.62
CA ASP A 163 6.81 -0.68 8.13
C ASP A 163 6.59 -0.50 6.62
N ALA A 164 5.53 0.14 6.15
CA ALA A 164 5.32 0.33 4.72
C ALA A 164 5.24 1.80 4.30
N GLY A 165 5.86 2.12 3.16
CA GLY A 165 5.72 3.44 2.55
C GLY A 165 4.27 3.74 2.21
N ILE A 166 3.68 2.92 1.35
CA ILE A 166 2.26 2.95 1.01
C ILE A 166 1.65 1.64 1.49
N TYR A 167 0.75 1.72 2.44
CA TYR A 167 -0.02 0.59 2.95
C TYR A 167 -1.50 0.77 2.64
N VAL A 168 -2.13 -0.26 2.11
CA VAL A 168 -3.58 -0.32 1.95
C VAL A 168 -4.07 -1.63 2.56
N GLY A 169 -4.83 -1.52 3.66
CA GLY A 169 -5.29 -2.68 4.41
C GLY A 169 -6.80 -2.80 4.51
N GLN A 170 -7.32 -4.04 4.50
CA GLN A 170 -8.72 -4.36 4.76
C GLN A 170 -9.69 -3.53 3.91
N SER A 171 -9.32 -3.26 2.67
CA SER A 171 -9.92 -2.27 1.78
C SER A 171 -10.32 -2.88 0.44
N ASN A 172 -11.02 -2.10 -0.38
CA ASN A 172 -11.59 -2.59 -1.62
C ASN A 172 -11.55 -1.52 -2.73
N ARG A 173 -11.45 -1.94 -4.01
CA ARG A 173 -11.40 -1.06 -5.19
C ARG A 173 -10.27 -0.03 -5.09
N ILE A 174 -9.04 -0.52 -5.20
CA ILE A 174 -7.82 0.21 -4.88
C ILE A 174 -7.01 0.46 -6.15
N THR A 175 -6.52 1.68 -6.34
CA THR A 175 -5.48 1.96 -7.33
C THR A 175 -4.31 2.68 -6.66
N VAL A 176 -3.11 2.09 -6.78
CA VAL A 176 -1.83 2.71 -6.40
C VAL A 176 -0.98 2.83 -7.65
N ARG A 177 -0.72 4.06 -8.11
CA ARG A 177 -0.02 4.25 -9.38
C ARG A 177 0.88 5.48 -9.45
N ASN A 178 1.79 5.48 -10.42
CA ASN A 178 2.68 6.60 -10.74
C ASN A 178 3.44 7.14 -9.51
N SER A 179 3.55 6.33 -8.46
CA SER A 179 4.05 6.74 -7.15
C SER A 179 5.46 6.23 -6.90
N VAL A 180 6.14 6.84 -5.95
CA VAL A 180 7.52 6.53 -5.57
C VAL A 180 7.57 6.08 -4.11
N ALA A 181 8.04 4.85 -3.86
CA ALA A 181 8.23 4.33 -2.50
C ALA A 181 9.68 3.89 -2.31
N THR A 182 10.43 4.61 -1.48
CA THR A 182 11.87 4.37 -1.30
C THR A 182 12.30 4.44 0.15
N ASP A 183 13.34 3.67 0.49
CA ASP A 183 13.97 3.73 1.81
C ASP A 183 13.00 3.36 2.97
N ASN A 184 12.01 2.51 2.72
CA ASN A 184 11.07 1.96 3.70
C ASN A 184 11.44 0.50 4.04
N VAL A 185 10.73 -0.12 4.97
CA VAL A 185 10.83 -1.57 5.13
C VAL A 185 10.08 -2.22 3.97
N ALA A 186 8.80 -2.06 3.82
CA ALA A 186 8.11 -2.40 2.58
C ALA A 186 7.83 -1.15 1.75
N GLY A 187 7.97 -1.24 0.42
CA GLY A 187 7.66 -0.11 -0.46
C GLY A 187 6.16 0.11 -0.55
N ILE A 188 5.43 -0.90 -1.01
CA ILE A 188 3.96 -0.90 -1.15
C ILE A 188 3.42 -2.19 -0.56
N GLU A 189 2.38 -2.10 0.26
CA GLU A 189 1.64 -3.23 0.82
C GLU A 189 0.16 -3.17 0.45
N ILE A 190 -0.37 -4.31 0.01
CA ILE A 190 -1.79 -4.58 -0.18
C ILE A 190 -2.13 -5.74 0.75
N GLU A 191 -2.72 -5.43 1.91
CA GLU A 191 -2.98 -6.39 2.98
C GLU A 191 -4.47 -6.63 3.14
N ASN A 192 -4.90 -7.90 3.17
CA ASN A 192 -6.30 -8.31 3.39
C ASN A 192 -7.30 -7.49 2.55
N SER A 193 -6.92 -7.15 1.33
CA SER A 193 -7.62 -6.20 0.46
C SER A 193 -7.99 -6.82 -0.87
N ARG A 194 -9.00 -6.26 -1.55
CA ARG A 194 -9.54 -6.82 -2.78
C ARG A 194 -9.62 -5.78 -3.91
N ASP A 195 -9.66 -6.31 -5.13
CA ASP A 195 -9.88 -5.54 -6.34
C ASP A 195 -8.88 -4.38 -6.48
N ALA A 196 -7.59 -4.71 -6.36
CA ALA A 196 -6.50 -3.75 -6.35
C ALA A 196 -5.70 -3.74 -7.66
N VAL A 197 -5.30 -2.54 -8.09
CA VAL A 197 -4.37 -2.31 -9.20
C VAL A 197 -3.18 -1.52 -8.69
N VAL A 198 -1.98 -2.13 -8.77
CA VAL A 198 -0.70 -1.52 -8.39
C VAL A 198 0.13 -1.40 -9.67
N GLU A 199 0.24 -0.20 -10.24
CA GLU A 199 0.83 -0.05 -11.56
C GLU A 199 1.68 1.22 -11.73
N ARG A 200 2.72 1.14 -12.58
CA ARG A 200 3.58 2.27 -12.96
C ARG A 200 4.23 2.98 -11.76
N ASN A 201 4.52 2.23 -10.70
CA ASN A 201 5.23 2.75 -9.54
C ASN A 201 6.74 2.53 -9.67
N PHE A 202 7.52 3.39 -9.03
CA PHE A 202 8.94 3.21 -8.77
C PHE A 202 9.16 2.82 -7.31
N VAL A 203 9.60 1.57 -7.10
CA VAL A 203 9.75 0.97 -5.77
C VAL A 203 11.19 0.51 -5.60
N SER A 204 11.97 1.24 -4.81
CA SER A 204 13.42 1.03 -4.75
C SER A 204 14.02 1.35 -3.39
N ARG A 205 15.14 0.70 -3.08
CA ARG A 205 15.88 0.90 -1.82
C ARG A 205 15.05 0.65 -0.56
N ASN A 206 14.03 -0.20 -0.64
CA ASN A 206 13.31 -0.71 0.52
C ASN A 206 13.97 -2.03 0.98
N THR A 207 13.52 -2.60 2.07
CA THR A 207 13.88 -3.99 2.44
C THR A 207 13.16 -4.98 1.53
N GLY A 208 11.84 -4.83 1.37
CA GLY A 208 10.99 -5.49 0.40
C GLY A 208 10.30 -4.49 -0.53
N GLY A 209 10.04 -4.86 -1.78
CA GLY A 209 9.46 -3.96 -2.77
C GLY A 209 7.94 -3.86 -2.65
N ILE A 210 7.20 -4.74 -3.33
CA ILE A 210 5.73 -4.77 -3.32
C ILE A 210 5.29 -6.07 -2.66
N LEU A 211 4.46 -5.98 -1.62
CA LEU A 211 3.97 -7.09 -0.83
C LEU A 211 2.45 -7.17 -0.93
N VAL A 212 1.94 -8.31 -1.38
CA VAL A 212 0.49 -8.62 -1.48
C VAL A 212 0.22 -9.80 -0.57
N PHE A 213 -0.53 -9.59 0.50
CA PHE A 213 -0.65 -10.64 1.50
C PHE A 213 -1.91 -10.57 2.36
N ASP A 214 -2.22 -11.70 2.98
CA ASP A 214 -3.26 -11.81 3.99
C ASP A 214 -2.68 -12.22 5.32
N LEU A 215 -3.24 -11.69 6.39
CA LEU A 215 -2.97 -12.03 7.79
C LEU A 215 -4.23 -12.58 8.47
N PRO A 216 -4.07 -13.49 9.44
CA PRO A 216 -5.17 -13.94 10.30
C PRO A 216 -5.58 -12.86 11.32
N ASP A 217 -6.66 -13.14 12.04
CA ASP A 217 -7.12 -12.36 13.20
C ASP A 217 -7.44 -10.88 12.92
N LEU A 218 -7.75 -10.54 11.67
CA LEU A 218 -8.17 -9.20 11.27
C LEU A 218 -9.68 -9.13 11.01
N PRO A 219 -10.32 -7.97 11.22
CA PRO A 219 -11.75 -7.79 10.94
C PRO A 219 -12.18 -8.14 9.52
N VAL A 220 -11.31 -7.89 8.54
CA VAL A 220 -11.50 -8.27 7.14
C VAL A 220 -10.37 -9.20 6.73
N MET A 221 -10.71 -10.40 6.28
CA MET A 221 -9.78 -11.41 5.80
C MET A 221 -10.10 -11.82 4.36
N GLY A 222 -9.16 -12.52 3.75
CA GLY A 222 -9.34 -13.09 2.42
C GLY A 222 -9.19 -12.07 1.30
N GLY A 223 -8.02 -11.46 1.15
CA GLY A 223 -7.65 -10.61 0.03
C GLY A 223 -7.65 -11.34 -1.31
N GLY A 224 -7.73 -10.58 -2.40
CA GLY A 224 -7.71 -11.17 -3.72
C GLY A 224 -8.03 -10.20 -4.86
N ASN A 225 -7.93 -10.69 -6.09
CA ASN A 225 -8.11 -9.87 -7.29
C ASN A 225 -7.10 -8.71 -7.33
N VAL A 226 -5.82 -9.03 -7.26
CA VAL A 226 -4.74 -8.02 -7.24
C VAL A 226 -3.93 -8.08 -8.51
N LEU A 227 -3.81 -6.94 -9.18
CA LEU A 227 -3.01 -6.75 -10.39
C LEU A 227 -1.77 -5.91 -10.08
N VAL A 228 -0.58 -6.51 -10.16
CA VAL A 228 0.71 -5.84 -9.98
C VAL A 228 1.42 -5.79 -11.33
N ARG A 229 1.40 -4.64 -12.02
CA ARG A 229 1.93 -4.53 -13.38
C ARG A 229 2.65 -3.21 -13.65
N ASP A 230 3.48 -3.22 -14.70
CA ASP A 230 4.17 -2.03 -15.20
C ASP A 230 5.00 -1.27 -14.13
N ASN A 231 5.38 -1.93 -13.03
CA ASN A 231 6.18 -1.32 -11.99
C ASN A 231 7.67 -1.48 -12.27
N LEU A 232 8.47 -0.52 -11.84
CA LEU A 232 9.91 -0.68 -11.68
C LEU A 232 10.23 -0.98 -10.22
N VAL A 233 10.63 -2.23 -9.95
CA VAL A 233 10.94 -2.74 -8.61
C VAL A 233 12.44 -3.07 -8.56
N ALA A 234 13.24 -2.16 -8.00
CA ALA A 234 14.68 -2.23 -8.18
C ALA A 234 15.49 -1.97 -6.91
N ALA A 235 16.59 -2.70 -6.75
CA ALA A 235 17.58 -2.47 -5.69
C ALA A 235 16.95 -2.37 -4.28
N ASN A 236 16.02 -3.27 -3.94
CA ASN A 236 15.43 -3.31 -2.60
C ASN A 236 16.42 -3.98 -1.64
N THR A 237 17.46 -3.25 -1.28
CA THR A 237 18.65 -3.75 -0.56
C THR A 237 18.84 -3.14 0.82
N THR A 238 17.90 -2.32 1.29
CA THR A 238 17.97 -1.72 2.63
C THR A 238 17.82 -2.80 3.70
N ALA A 239 18.72 -2.80 4.67
CA ALA A 239 18.62 -3.70 5.82
C ALA A 239 17.27 -3.49 6.52
N ASN A 240 16.63 -4.58 6.95
CA ASN A 240 15.36 -4.46 7.64
C ASN A 240 15.54 -3.69 8.95
N PHE A 241 14.77 -2.63 9.11
CA PHE A 241 14.80 -1.75 10.28
C PHE A 241 13.44 -1.67 10.99
N ALA A 242 12.52 -2.59 10.67
CA ALA A 242 11.24 -2.67 11.36
C ALA A 242 11.44 -2.86 12.87
N PRO A 243 10.54 -2.34 13.70
CA PRO A 243 10.54 -2.66 15.13
C PRO A 243 10.41 -4.17 15.34
N GLU A 244 11.13 -4.69 16.32
CA GLU A 244 11.08 -6.10 16.69
C GLU A 244 9.65 -6.49 17.10
N GLY A 245 9.16 -7.62 16.57
CA GLY A 245 7.82 -8.15 16.83
C GLY A 245 6.78 -7.76 15.77
N ASN A 246 7.05 -6.81 14.88
CA ASN A 246 6.19 -6.56 13.75
C ASN A 246 6.34 -7.69 12.71
N ILE A 247 5.25 -8.05 12.04
CA ILE A 247 5.27 -9.10 10.99
C ILE A 247 6.27 -8.75 9.88
N VAL A 248 6.32 -7.49 9.49
CA VAL A 248 7.20 -6.98 8.44
C VAL A 248 8.70 -7.08 8.82
N ALA A 249 9.04 -7.27 10.10
CA ALA A 249 10.40 -7.57 10.53
C ALA A 249 10.91 -8.92 10.00
N SER A 250 10.01 -9.79 9.55
CA SER A 250 10.33 -11.07 8.90
C SER A 250 10.65 -10.94 7.41
N VAL A 251 10.34 -9.81 6.78
CA VAL A 251 10.62 -9.56 5.36
C VAL A 251 12.12 -9.56 5.12
N ARG A 252 12.54 -10.36 4.15
CA ARG A 252 13.95 -10.52 3.82
C ARG A 252 14.44 -9.39 2.93
N ARG A 253 15.56 -8.77 3.30
CA ARG A 253 16.22 -7.78 2.45
C ARG A 253 16.46 -8.33 1.06
N GLY A 254 16.08 -7.61 0.03
CA GLY A 254 16.25 -8.06 -1.34
C GLY A 254 15.05 -8.85 -1.90
N THR A 255 13.91 -8.79 -1.27
CA THR A 255 12.65 -9.26 -1.84
C THR A 255 12.10 -8.20 -2.80
N GLY A 256 11.84 -8.58 -4.06
CA GLY A 256 11.23 -7.68 -5.04
C GLY A 256 9.72 -7.62 -4.88
N ILE A 257 9.01 -8.62 -5.36
CA ILE A 257 7.54 -8.76 -5.20
C ILE A 257 7.26 -10.03 -4.41
N MET A 258 6.41 -9.95 -3.39
CA MET A 258 5.98 -11.10 -2.60
C MET A 258 4.45 -11.23 -2.64
N VAL A 259 3.99 -12.47 -2.88
CA VAL A 259 2.59 -12.85 -2.71
C VAL A 259 2.51 -13.90 -1.61
N MET A 260 1.75 -13.63 -0.54
CA MET A 260 1.60 -14.54 0.60
C MET A 260 0.13 -14.71 0.95
N ALA A 261 -0.34 -15.96 0.99
CA ALA A 261 -1.69 -16.32 1.46
C ALA A 261 -2.84 -15.57 0.75
N ASN A 262 -2.65 -15.09 -0.46
CA ASN A 262 -3.62 -14.27 -1.19
C ASN A 262 -4.16 -14.99 -2.43
N ASP A 263 -5.31 -14.58 -2.96
CA ASP A 263 -6.02 -15.25 -4.04
C ASP A 263 -6.12 -14.40 -5.30
N ASN A 264 -6.02 -15.04 -6.47
CA ASN A 264 -6.17 -14.41 -7.77
C ASN A 264 -5.28 -13.17 -7.94
N VAL A 265 -3.96 -13.39 -7.88
CA VAL A 265 -2.95 -12.33 -8.01
C VAL A 265 -2.24 -12.46 -9.34
N TRP A 266 -2.24 -11.40 -10.11
CA TRP A 266 -1.47 -11.29 -11.33
C TRP A 266 -0.23 -10.42 -11.09
N VAL A 267 0.96 -10.99 -11.33
CA VAL A 267 2.25 -10.28 -11.30
C VAL A 267 2.82 -10.30 -12.70
N GLY A 268 2.67 -9.23 -13.44
CA GLY A 268 3.05 -9.21 -14.85
C GLY A 268 3.55 -7.86 -15.36
N GLU A 269 4.31 -7.90 -16.46
CA GLU A 269 4.77 -6.68 -17.15
C GLU A 269 5.63 -5.74 -16.29
N ASN A 270 6.17 -6.23 -15.16
CA ASN A 270 7.05 -5.45 -14.30
C ASN A 270 8.51 -5.54 -14.79
N LEU A 271 9.28 -4.50 -14.50
CA LEU A 271 10.73 -4.52 -14.59
C LEU A 271 11.31 -4.69 -13.17
N LEU A 272 11.96 -5.84 -12.94
CA LEU A 272 12.63 -6.13 -11.68
C LEU A 272 14.15 -6.15 -11.91
N TYR A 273 14.88 -5.42 -11.07
CA TYR A 273 16.33 -5.33 -11.16
C TYR A 273 16.97 -5.31 -9.78
N ASP A 274 18.06 -6.08 -9.57
CA ASP A 274 18.84 -6.09 -8.33
C ASP A 274 18.00 -6.27 -7.05
N ASN A 275 17.17 -7.33 -7.04
CA ASN A 275 16.49 -7.79 -5.83
C ASN A 275 17.20 -9.08 -5.34
N PRO A 276 18.21 -8.95 -4.48
CA PRO A 276 19.22 -10.00 -4.29
C PRO A 276 18.73 -11.24 -3.53
N THR A 277 17.62 -11.18 -2.79
CA THR A 277 17.05 -12.40 -2.20
C THR A 277 16.20 -13.14 -3.22
N ALA A 278 15.19 -12.52 -3.76
CA ALA A 278 14.37 -13.09 -4.83
C ALA A 278 13.60 -11.98 -5.55
N PRO A 279 13.64 -11.90 -6.87
CA PRO A 279 12.79 -10.98 -7.61
C PRO A 279 11.30 -11.17 -7.32
N ILE A 280 10.81 -12.42 -7.31
CA ILE A 280 9.41 -12.74 -7.03
C ILE A 280 9.34 -13.94 -6.09
N MET A 281 8.57 -13.82 -5.01
CA MET A 281 8.30 -14.88 -4.03
C MET A 281 6.80 -15.15 -3.94
N VAL A 282 6.42 -16.43 -3.90
CA VAL A 282 5.05 -16.88 -3.63
C VAL A 282 5.13 -17.86 -2.46
N ILE A 283 4.49 -17.55 -1.35
CA ILE A 283 4.62 -18.32 -0.11
C ILE A 283 3.29 -18.44 0.64
N ALA A 284 3.17 -19.49 1.41
CA ALA A 284 2.14 -19.58 2.43
C ALA A 284 2.48 -18.69 3.65
N TYR A 285 1.49 -18.37 4.46
CA TYR A 285 1.72 -17.66 5.73
C TYR A 285 2.62 -18.51 6.65
N PRO A 286 3.74 -17.97 7.13
CA PRO A 286 4.78 -18.80 7.74
C PRO A 286 4.62 -19.03 9.26
N LEU A 287 3.77 -18.25 9.94
CA LEU A 287 3.62 -18.29 11.39
C LEU A 287 2.47 -19.19 11.83
N ALA A 288 2.47 -19.57 13.09
CA ALA A 288 1.33 -20.28 13.69
C ALA A 288 0.14 -19.32 13.86
N PHE A 289 -1.06 -19.82 13.64
CA PHE A 289 -2.33 -19.11 13.84
C PHE A 289 -3.38 -20.12 14.33
N ASP A 290 -4.47 -19.66 14.90
CA ASP A 290 -5.60 -20.48 15.35
C ASP A 290 -6.96 -19.98 14.85
N ASP A 291 -6.96 -19.06 13.86
CA ASP A 291 -8.15 -18.57 13.20
C ASP A 291 -8.69 -19.62 12.22
N PRO A 292 -9.87 -20.22 12.46
CA PRO A 292 -10.42 -21.28 11.63
C PRO A 292 -10.91 -20.82 10.25
N ASP A 293 -11.14 -19.53 10.08
CA ASP A 293 -11.63 -18.95 8.83
C ASP A 293 -10.49 -18.46 7.91
N TYR A 294 -9.25 -18.50 8.40
CA TYR A 294 -8.08 -18.05 7.67
C TYR A 294 -7.52 -19.13 6.74
N ASP A 295 -7.32 -18.78 5.47
CA ASP A 295 -6.63 -19.64 4.51
C ASP A 295 -5.17 -19.16 4.31
N PRO A 296 -4.18 -19.90 4.83
CA PRO A 296 -2.78 -19.49 4.81
C PRO A 296 -2.08 -19.70 3.46
N TYR A 297 -2.77 -20.23 2.45
CA TYR A 297 -2.13 -20.63 1.19
C TYR A 297 -2.40 -19.63 0.06
N PRO A 298 -1.38 -19.32 -0.77
CA PRO A 298 -1.62 -18.58 -2.00
C PRO A 298 -2.41 -19.44 -2.99
N ARG A 299 -3.29 -18.80 -3.77
CA ARG A 299 -4.15 -19.46 -4.76
C ARG A 299 -4.22 -18.64 -6.04
N ASN A 300 -4.31 -19.30 -7.18
CA ASN A 300 -4.52 -18.65 -8.48
C ASN A 300 -3.52 -17.51 -8.78
N VAL A 301 -2.27 -17.67 -8.36
CA VAL A 301 -1.22 -16.69 -8.63
C VAL A 301 -0.68 -16.90 -10.04
N THR A 302 -0.59 -15.85 -10.81
CA THR A 302 0.02 -15.87 -12.15
C THR A 302 1.21 -14.93 -12.23
N VAL A 303 2.34 -15.43 -12.68
CA VAL A 303 3.57 -14.65 -12.95
C VAL A 303 3.89 -14.74 -14.43
N ALA A 304 3.75 -13.60 -15.15
CA ALA A 304 3.91 -13.59 -16.60
C ALA A 304 4.53 -12.28 -17.12
N TRP A 305 5.27 -12.36 -18.20
CA TRP A 305 5.77 -11.23 -19.00
C TRP A 305 6.59 -10.19 -18.23
N ASN A 306 7.11 -10.56 -17.03
CA ASN A 306 8.01 -9.69 -16.32
C ASN A 306 9.40 -9.70 -16.98
N ARG A 307 10.03 -8.55 -17.06
CA ARG A 307 11.45 -8.46 -17.35
C ARG A 307 12.23 -8.45 -16.04
N ILE A 308 13.08 -9.46 -15.85
CA ILE A 308 13.86 -9.65 -14.63
C ILE A 308 15.34 -9.66 -15.00
N ASP A 309 16.05 -8.64 -14.57
CA ASP A 309 17.48 -8.47 -14.77
C ASP A 309 18.16 -8.39 -13.41
N GLU A 310 19.16 -9.24 -13.15
CA GLU A 310 19.88 -9.37 -11.89
C GLU A 310 18.96 -9.59 -10.67
N GLY A 311 19.30 -10.56 -9.84
CA GLY A 311 18.55 -10.90 -8.62
C GLY A 311 18.92 -12.28 -8.13
N GLY A 312 18.47 -12.63 -6.92
CA GLY A 312 18.76 -13.94 -6.32
C GLY A 312 20.24 -14.18 -6.00
N THR A 313 21.07 -13.15 -5.97
CA THR A 313 22.53 -13.23 -5.88
C THR A 313 23.06 -13.22 -4.44
N ASP A 314 22.25 -12.74 -3.50
CA ASP A 314 22.55 -12.70 -2.05
C ASP A 314 21.27 -12.99 -1.25
N PRO A 315 20.72 -14.22 -1.36
CA PRO A 315 19.46 -14.56 -0.72
C PRO A 315 19.58 -14.62 0.80
N GLN A 316 18.73 -13.91 1.49
CA GLN A 316 18.68 -13.87 2.95
C GLN A 316 17.74 -14.94 3.51
N ILE A 317 17.93 -16.18 3.08
CA ILE A 317 17.16 -17.36 3.51
C ILE A 317 18.09 -18.44 4.04
N ASP A 318 17.56 -19.31 4.89
CA ASP A 318 18.32 -20.44 5.41
C ASP A 318 18.78 -21.37 4.26
N GLY A 319 20.00 -21.84 4.33
CA GLY A 319 20.56 -22.68 3.28
C GLY A 319 20.95 -21.92 1.99
N ALA A 320 21.04 -20.60 2.04
CA ALA A 320 21.37 -19.73 0.90
C ALA A 320 22.64 -20.19 0.15
N GLU A 321 23.72 -20.50 0.88
CA GLU A 321 24.99 -20.92 0.28
C GLU A 321 24.84 -22.21 -0.55
N GLN A 322 24.12 -23.19 -0.03
CA GLN A 322 23.85 -24.46 -0.71
C GLN A 322 22.97 -24.26 -1.95
N LEU A 323 21.96 -23.38 -1.83
CA LEU A 323 21.09 -23.06 -2.96
C LEU A 323 21.86 -22.30 -4.06
N LEU A 324 22.66 -21.31 -3.71
CA LEU A 324 23.51 -20.59 -4.68
C LEU A 324 24.46 -21.54 -5.40
N ALA A 325 25.09 -22.46 -4.65
CA ALA A 325 25.95 -23.48 -5.26
C ALA A 325 25.17 -24.41 -6.22
N ALA A 326 23.96 -24.81 -5.87
CA ALA A 326 23.11 -25.64 -6.70
C ALA A 326 22.62 -24.94 -7.98
N PHE A 327 22.38 -23.64 -7.93
CA PHE A 327 21.89 -22.85 -9.06
C PHE A 327 22.97 -22.04 -9.79
N GLY A 328 24.26 -22.28 -9.49
CA GLY A 328 25.38 -21.68 -10.23
C GLY A 328 25.65 -20.20 -9.89
N GLY A 329 25.30 -19.75 -8.69
CA GLY A 329 25.65 -18.44 -8.15
C GLY A 329 24.51 -17.42 -8.05
N ALA A 330 23.34 -17.74 -8.59
CA ALA A 330 22.12 -16.93 -8.42
C ALA A 330 20.89 -17.82 -8.42
N LEU A 331 19.92 -17.50 -7.57
CA LEU A 331 18.62 -18.20 -7.55
C LEU A 331 17.80 -17.83 -8.80
N PRO A 332 16.98 -18.74 -9.32
CA PRO A 332 16.02 -18.39 -10.37
C PRO A 332 15.05 -17.28 -9.94
N PRO A 333 14.51 -16.51 -10.90
CA PRO A 333 13.73 -15.30 -10.59
C PRO A 333 12.46 -15.50 -9.77
N VAL A 334 11.81 -16.65 -9.88
CA VAL A 334 10.57 -16.95 -9.16
C VAL A 334 10.80 -18.06 -8.16
N MET A 335 10.47 -17.82 -6.92
CA MET A 335 10.54 -18.81 -5.84
C MET A 335 9.13 -19.09 -5.27
N TRP A 336 8.84 -20.39 -5.10
CA TRP A 336 7.66 -20.87 -4.40
C TRP A 336 8.07 -21.81 -3.25
N ASP A 337 7.44 -21.70 -2.10
CA ASP A 337 7.72 -22.62 -0.98
C ASP A 337 7.21 -24.05 -1.22
N GLY A 338 6.25 -24.23 -2.12
CA GLY A 338 5.67 -25.53 -2.47
C GLY A 338 4.36 -25.83 -1.77
N LEU A 339 3.93 -24.96 -0.85
CA LEU A 339 2.74 -25.21 -0.05
C LEU A 339 1.46 -24.89 -0.82
N THR A 340 0.47 -25.75 -0.68
CA THR A 340 -0.86 -25.61 -1.28
C THR A 340 -1.91 -26.18 -0.35
N GLY A 341 -3.07 -25.55 -0.24
CA GLY A 341 -4.19 -26.02 0.58
C GLY A 341 -5.00 -27.12 -0.13
N ASP A 342 -5.59 -26.78 -1.26
CA ASP A 342 -6.38 -27.71 -2.07
C ASP A 342 -5.59 -28.11 -3.33
N PRO A 343 -5.21 -29.39 -3.46
CA PRO A 343 -4.52 -29.88 -4.66
C PRO A 343 -5.31 -29.71 -5.97
N ALA A 344 -6.61 -29.49 -5.92
CA ALA A 344 -7.45 -29.23 -7.09
C ALA A 344 -7.37 -27.77 -7.55
N THR A 345 -6.89 -26.87 -6.70
CA THR A 345 -6.72 -25.45 -7.01
C THR A 345 -5.30 -25.19 -7.47
N THR A 346 -5.14 -24.51 -8.62
CA THR A 346 -3.82 -24.09 -9.10
C THR A 346 -3.26 -23.01 -8.18
N THR A 347 -2.14 -23.29 -7.53
CA THR A 347 -1.49 -22.31 -6.65
C THR A 347 -0.74 -21.25 -7.44
N LEU A 348 0.10 -21.69 -8.38
CA LEU A 348 1.00 -20.81 -9.13
C LEU A 348 1.11 -21.25 -10.59
N THR A 349 0.95 -20.30 -11.49
CA THR A 349 1.24 -20.43 -12.92
C THR A 349 2.37 -19.48 -13.29
N VAL A 350 3.43 -19.98 -13.91
CA VAL A 350 4.58 -19.17 -14.35
C VAL A 350 4.73 -19.26 -15.86
N HIS A 351 4.95 -18.11 -16.51
CA HIS A 351 5.19 -18.05 -17.95
C HIS A 351 6.42 -18.86 -18.35
N PRO A 352 6.39 -19.60 -19.46
CA PRO A 352 7.49 -20.51 -19.87
C PRO A 352 8.86 -19.85 -20.03
N ASP A 353 8.90 -18.55 -20.30
CA ASP A 353 10.16 -17.80 -20.48
C ASP A 353 10.79 -17.34 -19.17
N ILE A 354 10.12 -17.56 -18.04
CA ILE A 354 10.59 -17.16 -16.72
C ILE A 354 11.01 -18.41 -15.94
N ALA A 355 12.27 -18.52 -15.57
CA ALA A 355 12.74 -19.61 -14.73
C ALA A 355 12.22 -19.47 -13.29
N GLY A 356 11.81 -20.58 -12.71
CA GLY A 356 11.35 -20.62 -11.32
C GLY A 356 11.76 -21.92 -10.63
N TRP A 357 11.73 -21.91 -9.32
CA TRP A 357 12.02 -23.05 -8.47
C TRP A 357 11.07 -23.13 -7.28
N THR A 358 10.93 -24.32 -6.74
CA THR A 358 10.10 -24.57 -5.55
C THR A 358 10.92 -25.27 -4.48
N LEU A 359 10.61 -25.01 -3.21
CA LEU A 359 11.18 -25.74 -2.08
C LEU A 359 10.53 -27.12 -1.90
N ASN A 360 9.37 -27.36 -2.53
CA ASN A 360 8.57 -28.58 -2.36
C ASN A 360 8.31 -28.93 -0.88
N LEU A 361 8.04 -27.93 -0.06
CA LEU A 361 7.55 -28.15 1.30
C LEU A 361 6.14 -28.76 1.23
N THR A 362 5.80 -29.61 2.20
CA THR A 362 4.54 -30.37 2.22
C THR A 362 3.66 -30.01 3.42
N GLU A 363 4.22 -29.33 4.40
CA GLU A 363 3.49 -28.94 5.63
C GLU A 363 3.94 -27.54 6.04
N GLN A 364 3.00 -26.75 6.52
CA GLN A 364 3.26 -25.42 7.07
C GLN A 364 4.23 -25.51 8.27
N GLY A 365 5.10 -24.53 8.43
CA GLY A 365 6.11 -24.48 9.49
C GLY A 365 7.31 -25.40 9.28
N GLN A 366 7.38 -26.16 8.18
CA GLN A 366 8.59 -26.88 7.82
C GLN A 366 9.74 -25.91 7.51
N GLY A 367 10.90 -26.16 8.13
CA GLY A 367 12.11 -25.42 7.81
C GLY A 367 12.85 -25.95 6.58
N MET A 368 13.86 -25.22 6.14
CA MET A 368 14.73 -25.55 4.99
C MET A 368 15.33 -26.95 5.03
N ALA A 369 15.51 -27.56 6.21
CA ALA A 369 15.99 -28.95 6.33
C ALA A 369 15.08 -29.98 5.63
N ASN A 370 13.81 -29.67 5.45
CA ASN A 370 12.83 -30.50 4.77
C ASN A 370 12.68 -30.14 3.29
N ALA A 371 13.27 -29.06 2.84
CA ALA A 371 13.15 -28.61 1.46
C ALA A 371 13.78 -29.61 0.47
N ARG A 372 13.15 -29.72 -0.69
CA ARG A 372 13.62 -30.50 -1.84
C ARG A 372 13.56 -29.60 -3.07
N PRO A 373 14.50 -28.62 -3.18
CA PRO A 373 14.47 -27.65 -4.26
C PRO A 373 14.45 -28.33 -5.63
N GLY A 374 13.58 -27.82 -6.49
CA GLY A 374 13.43 -28.32 -7.86
C GLY A 374 12.88 -27.23 -8.78
N PRO A 375 12.92 -27.47 -10.11
CA PRO A 375 12.34 -26.54 -11.06
C PRO A 375 10.82 -26.48 -10.90
N LEU A 376 10.25 -25.28 -11.06
CA LEU A 376 8.82 -25.11 -11.19
C LEU A 376 8.31 -25.72 -12.50
N ALA A 377 7.16 -26.37 -12.43
CA ALA A 377 6.41 -26.69 -13.65
C ALA A 377 5.86 -25.38 -14.22
N VAL A 378 6.19 -25.11 -15.49
CA VAL A 378 5.69 -23.94 -16.20
C VAL A 378 4.36 -24.26 -16.87
N GLY A 379 3.39 -23.38 -16.75
CA GLY A 379 2.10 -23.44 -17.45
C GLY A 379 2.02 -22.33 -18.49
N ALA A 380 1.13 -22.47 -19.46
CA ALA A 380 0.79 -21.34 -20.31
C ALA A 380 -0.12 -20.40 -19.48
N PRO A 381 0.32 -19.19 -19.11
CA PRO A 381 -0.55 -18.25 -18.48
C PRO A 381 -1.67 -17.88 -19.48
N GLY A 382 -2.89 -17.80 -18.99
CA GLY A 382 -3.99 -17.17 -19.70
C GLY A 382 -3.69 -15.69 -19.95
N GLU A 383 -4.51 -15.07 -20.78
CA GLU A 383 -4.54 -13.61 -20.85
C GLU A 383 -4.73 -13.04 -19.43
N PRO A 384 -4.20 -11.81 -19.17
CA PRO A 384 -4.47 -11.13 -17.91
C PRO A 384 -5.97 -11.18 -17.64
N VAL A 385 -6.34 -11.56 -16.44
CA VAL A 385 -7.74 -11.49 -16.03
C VAL A 385 -8.21 -10.07 -16.31
N ALA A 386 -9.30 -9.91 -17.07
CA ALA A 386 -9.83 -8.60 -17.33
C ALA A 386 -10.08 -7.90 -15.99
N SER A 387 -9.33 -6.85 -15.72
CA SER A 387 -9.44 -6.05 -14.49
C SER A 387 -10.69 -5.16 -14.52
N GLU A 388 -11.70 -5.53 -15.31
CA GLU A 388 -12.95 -4.79 -15.39
C GLU A 388 -13.64 -4.82 -14.03
N GLY A 389 -13.69 -3.65 -13.40
CA GLY A 389 -14.21 -3.49 -12.03
C GLY A 389 -13.16 -3.54 -10.92
N TRP A 390 -11.88 -3.86 -11.21
CA TRP A 390 -10.80 -3.73 -10.25
C TRP A 390 -10.25 -2.30 -10.24
N GLY A 391 -9.72 -1.89 -9.11
CA GLY A 391 -9.20 -0.54 -8.94
C GLY A 391 -10.25 0.50 -8.58
N ALA A 392 -9.76 1.69 -8.34
CA ALA A 392 -10.58 2.85 -8.00
C ALA A 392 -11.55 3.22 -9.14
N GLY A 393 -12.68 3.76 -8.76
CA GLY A 393 -13.70 4.20 -9.72
C GLY A 393 -13.24 5.37 -10.58
N ALA A 394 -13.72 5.41 -11.82
CA ALA A 394 -13.36 6.46 -12.77
C ALA A 394 -13.78 7.87 -12.32
N GLU A 395 -14.72 7.98 -11.41
CA GLU A 395 -15.16 9.24 -10.80
C GLU A 395 -14.06 9.93 -9.98
N LEU A 396 -13.13 9.15 -9.38
CA LEU A 396 -11.99 9.72 -8.65
C LEU A 396 -10.97 10.40 -9.59
N GLU A 397 -10.88 9.97 -10.85
CA GLU A 397 -10.03 10.59 -11.86
C GLU A 397 -10.38 12.07 -12.12
N ALA A 398 -11.65 12.43 -11.98
CA ALA A 398 -12.08 13.82 -12.15
C ALA A 398 -11.52 14.75 -11.07
N ARG A 399 -11.14 14.20 -9.92
CA ARG A 399 -10.65 14.93 -8.74
C ARG A 399 -9.13 15.17 -8.79
N LEU A 400 -8.43 14.63 -9.80
CA LEU A 400 -7.00 14.88 -10.04
C LEU A 400 -6.74 16.22 -10.75
N LYS A 401 -7.76 16.89 -11.26
CA LYS A 401 -7.64 18.09 -12.12
C LYS A 401 -7.57 19.38 -11.32
#